data_2ba2cb16bac59c89b6636d14b5d4394f
#
_entry.id   2ba2cb16bac59c89b6636d14b5d4394f
#
_cell.length_a   1.000
_cell.length_b   1.000
_cell.length_c   1.000
_cell.angle_alpha   90.00
_cell.angle_beta   90.00
_cell.angle_gamma   90.00
#
_symmetry.space_group_name_H-M   'P 1'
#
loop_
_entity.id
_entity.type
_entity.pdbx_description
1 polymer ?
#
loop_
_entity_poly.entity_id
_entity_poly.type
_entity_poly.pdbx_seq_one_letter_code
_entity_poly.pdbx_strand_id
1 'polypeptide(L)'
;MDGVPSLTQEPIEPGGSFDYEFTLPEPGTFWFHPHVGVQLDRGLYAPLIIDDPHEKGDYDQEWVIVLDDWLDGVTATPDEVLAELEKGMMDHGGMDMGPMRMGNTLMGATSPLLGGDAGDVYYPLYLINGTPANDPQTFTAKPGERIRLRIINAGGDTAFRFGVGEHPLTITHTDGFPVEAFEAESVVLGMGERYDAIITAGDGAFAVVAEALGKQDQALAVLRTASGSAPAKDTTLPQTKNPATAADLRAAGEVALPKRGVDRTLTLELTGSMEK
;
A
#
# COMPACT_ATOMS: atom_id res chain seq x y z
N MET A 1 -2.72 19.01 10.97
CA MET A 1 -1.66 18.61 10.04
C MET A 1 -2.16 18.45 8.61
N ASP A 2 -3.46 18.35 8.45
CA ASP A 2 -4.04 18.32 7.11
C ASP A 2 -3.96 19.68 6.46
N GLY A 3 -3.23 19.77 5.36
CA GLY A 3 -3.20 20.94 4.51
C GLY A 3 -4.45 21.04 3.65
N VAL A 4 -5.63 21.12 4.26
CA VAL A 4 -6.91 21.09 3.52
C VAL A 4 -7.19 22.46 2.90
N PRO A 5 -7.18 22.58 1.56
CA PRO A 5 -7.44 23.84 0.89
C PRO A 5 -8.77 24.46 1.30
N SER A 6 -8.77 25.76 1.54
CA SER A 6 -9.93 26.57 1.96
C SER A 6 -10.53 26.20 3.33
N LEU A 7 -9.89 25.30 4.08
CA LEU A 7 -10.30 24.96 5.44
C LEU A 7 -9.18 25.26 6.45
N THR A 8 -7.98 24.71 6.28
CA THR A 8 -6.84 24.89 7.17
C THR A 8 -5.77 25.79 6.57
N GLN A 9 -5.76 25.98 5.25
CA GLN A 9 -4.85 26.83 4.52
C GLN A 9 -5.45 27.21 3.16
N GLU A 10 -4.86 28.22 2.52
CA GLU A 10 -5.13 28.50 1.09
C GLU A 10 -4.38 27.49 0.20
N PRO A 11 -4.86 27.20 -1.01
CA PRO A 11 -4.13 26.39 -1.98
C PRO A 11 -2.74 26.95 -2.25
N ILE A 12 -1.76 26.08 -2.45
CA ILE A 12 -0.43 26.51 -2.84
C ILE A 12 -0.44 26.79 -4.35
N GLU A 13 -0.27 28.05 -4.72
CA GLU A 13 -0.27 28.49 -6.12
C GLU A 13 0.96 27.94 -6.88
N PRO A 14 0.89 27.74 -8.20
CA PRO A 14 2.03 27.34 -9.01
C PRO A 14 3.24 28.25 -8.80
N GLY A 15 4.38 27.68 -8.44
CA GLY A 15 5.60 28.40 -8.09
C GLY A 15 5.63 28.97 -6.67
N GLY A 16 4.56 28.77 -5.90
CA GLY A 16 4.49 29.11 -4.48
C GLY A 16 5.15 28.08 -3.59
N SER A 17 5.22 28.39 -2.30
CA SER A 17 5.69 27.47 -1.24
C SER A 17 4.85 27.63 0.01
N PHE A 18 4.76 26.58 0.80
CA PHE A 18 4.12 26.58 2.10
C PHE A 18 4.95 25.73 3.09
N ASP A 19 5.23 26.29 4.25
CA ASP A 19 5.99 25.59 5.29
C ASP A 19 5.00 24.95 6.27
N TYR A 20 5.01 23.61 6.33
CA TYR A 20 4.26 22.84 7.30
C TYR A 20 5.07 22.69 8.57
N GLU A 21 4.60 23.34 9.65
CA GLU A 21 5.21 23.25 10.97
C GLU A 21 4.24 22.59 11.95
N PHE A 22 4.64 21.48 12.55
CA PHE A 22 3.82 20.76 13.52
C PHE A 22 4.68 19.92 14.47
N THR A 23 4.13 19.64 15.65
CA THR A 23 4.74 18.71 16.60
C THR A 23 4.35 17.28 16.20
N LEU A 24 5.33 16.39 16.12
CA LEU A 24 5.11 14.97 15.86
C LEU A 24 4.42 14.34 17.08
N PRO A 25 3.16 13.89 16.97
CA PRO A 25 2.40 13.44 18.14
C PRO A 25 2.81 12.05 18.60
N GLU A 26 3.11 11.15 17.66
CA GLU A 26 3.38 9.73 17.90
C GLU A 26 4.47 9.24 16.96
N PRO A 27 5.31 8.27 17.39
CA PRO A 27 6.23 7.58 16.51
C PRO A 27 5.48 6.62 15.57
N GLY A 28 6.09 6.23 14.46
CA GLY A 28 5.52 5.24 13.57
C GLY A 28 5.78 5.45 12.09
N THR A 29 5.12 4.65 11.29
CA THR A 29 5.19 4.68 9.83
C THR A 29 4.02 5.47 9.29
N PHE A 30 4.31 6.66 8.77
CA PHE A 30 3.35 7.56 8.15
C PHE A 30 3.82 7.92 6.74
N TRP A 31 2.99 8.66 6.02
CA TRP A 31 3.30 9.22 4.71
C TRP A 31 2.50 10.50 4.48
N PHE A 32 2.89 11.29 3.51
CA PHE A 32 2.10 12.43 3.07
C PHE A 32 1.82 12.33 1.57
N HIS A 33 0.67 12.85 1.16
CA HIS A 33 0.23 12.85 -0.22
C HIS A 33 -0.73 14.04 -0.48
N PRO A 34 -0.92 14.48 -1.73
CA PRO A 34 -1.83 15.57 -2.06
C PRO A 34 -3.29 15.11 -2.08
N HIS A 35 -4.19 16.09 -1.95
CA HIS A 35 -5.64 15.91 -2.13
C HIS A 35 -6.17 16.83 -3.23
N VAL A 36 -5.35 17.22 -4.19
CA VAL A 36 -5.74 18.12 -5.30
C VAL A 36 -5.56 17.38 -6.63
N GLY A 37 -6.68 17.19 -7.34
CA GLY A 37 -6.70 16.50 -8.63
C GLY A 37 -6.05 15.12 -8.54
N VAL A 38 -5.28 14.77 -9.57
CA VAL A 38 -4.59 13.49 -9.72
C VAL A 38 -3.08 13.58 -9.45
N GLN A 39 -2.67 14.46 -8.52
CA GLN A 39 -1.26 14.66 -8.22
C GLN A 39 -0.61 13.45 -7.53
N LEU A 40 -1.40 12.63 -6.83
CA LEU A 40 -0.95 11.36 -6.26
C LEU A 40 -0.39 10.45 -7.35
N ASP A 41 -1.16 10.24 -8.43
CA ASP A 41 -0.78 9.42 -9.58
C ASP A 41 0.40 9.99 -10.41
N ARG A 42 0.90 11.17 -10.03
CA ARG A 42 2.14 11.77 -10.56
C ARG A 42 3.32 11.60 -9.61
N GLY A 43 3.18 10.78 -8.57
CA GLY A 43 4.22 10.49 -7.59
C GLY A 43 4.47 11.59 -6.56
N LEU A 44 3.51 12.50 -6.33
CA LEU A 44 3.66 13.54 -5.31
C LEU A 44 3.32 12.99 -3.92
N TYR A 45 4.11 12.08 -3.43
CA TYR A 45 4.01 11.51 -2.08
C TYR A 45 5.39 11.14 -1.55
N ALA A 46 5.51 10.98 -0.23
CA ALA A 46 6.69 10.37 0.38
C ALA A 46 6.39 9.75 1.75
N PRO A 47 7.19 8.77 2.18
CA PRO A 47 7.11 8.26 3.54
C PRO A 47 7.51 9.35 4.55
N LEU A 48 6.86 9.33 5.71
CA LEU A 48 7.19 10.12 6.89
C LEU A 48 7.39 9.15 8.05
N ILE A 49 8.64 8.83 8.33
CA ILE A 49 9.00 7.92 9.43
C ILE A 49 9.34 8.75 10.66
N ILE A 50 8.70 8.41 11.76
CA ILE A 50 8.94 9.04 13.05
C ILE A 50 9.51 7.99 13.99
N ASP A 51 10.77 8.18 14.39
CA ASP A 51 11.47 7.26 15.28
C ASP A 51 10.88 7.26 16.68
N ASP A 52 10.78 6.07 17.28
CA ASP A 52 10.44 5.93 18.69
C ASP A 52 11.71 5.87 19.53
N PRO A 53 11.98 6.89 20.38
CA PRO A 53 13.16 6.88 21.24
C PRO A 53 13.11 5.79 22.33
N HIS A 54 11.96 5.14 22.53
CA HIS A 54 11.76 4.09 23.52
C HIS A 54 11.70 2.68 22.89
N GLU A 55 11.75 2.58 21.56
CA GLU A 55 11.75 1.32 20.88
C GLU A 55 13.00 0.49 21.20
N LYS A 56 12.79 -0.78 21.51
CA LYS A 56 13.89 -1.68 21.90
C LYS A 56 14.82 -2.08 20.75
N GLY A 57 14.47 -1.72 19.49
CA GLY A 57 15.32 -1.97 18.33
C GLY A 57 15.67 -3.44 18.12
N ASP A 58 14.68 -4.31 18.17
CA ASP A 58 14.87 -5.78 18.06
C ASP A 58 15.07 -6.21 16.59
N TYR A 59 15.77 -5.40 15.78
CA TYR A 59 16.10 -5.65 14.38
C TYR A 59 17.47 -5.06 14.03
N ASP A 60 18.11 -5.61 12.99
CA ASP A 60 19.43 -5.23 12.54
C ASP A 60 19.39 -4.17 11.44
N GLN A 61 18.31 -4.18 10.63
CA GLN A 61 18.09 -3.25 9.53
C GLN A 61 16.61 -2.83 9.47
N GLU A 62 16.38 -1.68 8.83
CA GLU A 62 15.05 -1.18 8.53
C GLU A 62 14.95 -0.83 7.05
N TRP A 63 13.87 -1.25 6.40
CA TRP A 63 13.59 -0.92 5.01
C TRP A 63 12.21 -0.30 4.86
N VAL A 64 12.16 0.85 4.21
CA VAL A 64 10.89 1.46 3.81
C VAL A 64 10.53 0.93 2.43
N ILE A 65 9.31 0.38 2.32
CA ILE A 65 8.76 -0.23 1.12
C ILE A 65 7.49 0.52 0.76
N VAL A 66 7.53 1.29 -0.31
CA VAL A 66 6.37 1.98 -0.85
C VAL A 66 5.86 1.22 -2.05
N LEU A 67 4.61 0.77 -1.97
CA LEU A 67 3.88 0.13 -3.05
C LEU A 67 3.09 1.18 -3.82
N ASP A 68 3.09 1.09 -5.13
CA ASP A 68 2.40 2.06 -5.98
C ASP A 68 1.86 1.41 -7.26
N ASP A 69 0.86 2.02 -7.86
CA ASP A 69 0.35 1.72 -9.17
C ASP A 69 0.63 2.90 -10.11
N TRP A 70 1.12 2.65 -11.33
CA TRP A 70 1.67 3.71 -12.16
C TRP A 70 1.20 3.63 -13.61
N LEU A 71 0.78 4.75 -14.16
CA LEU A 71 0.36 4.90 -15.56
C LEU A 71 0.93 6.16 -16.24
N ASP A 72 1.33 7.19 -15.49
CA ASP A 72 1.73 8.48 -16.05
C ASP A 72 2.94 8.36 -16.99
N GLY A 73 2.77 8.88 -18.21
CA GLY A 73 3.81 8.79 -19.24
C GLY A 73 4.02 7.39 -19.83
N VAL A 74 3.23 6.37 -19.45
CA VAL A 74 3.31 4.99 -19.97
C VAL A 74 2.17 4.69 -20.94
N THR A 75 0.94 4.80 -20.49
CA THR A 75 -0.26 4.56 -21.33
C THR A 75 -1.10 5.80 -21.55
N ALA A 76 -1.13 6.69 -20.58
CA ALA A 76 -1.89 7.94 -20.59
C ALA A 76 -1.31 8.90 -19.54
N THR A 77 -1.92 10.06 -19.40
CA THR A 77 -1.74 10.92 -18.22
C THR A 77 -2.88 10.66 -17.23
N PRO A 78 -2.67 10.88 -15.93
CA PRO A 78 -3.72 10.75 -14.92
C PRO A 78 -4.96 11.61 -15.20
N ASP A 79 -4.79 12.83 -15.76
CA ASP A 79 -5.92 13.69 -16.13
C ASP A 79 -6.75 13.10 -17.28
N GLU A 80 -6.12 12.42 -18.25
CA GLU A 80 -6.83 11.73 -19.34
C GLU A 80 -7.64 10.56 -18.81
N VAL A 81 -7.09 9.81 -17.85
CA VAL A 81 -7.79 8.68 -17.22
C VAL A 81 -8.97 9.18 -16.40
N LEU A 82 -8.79 10.23 -15.59
CA LEU A 82 -9.89 10.84 -14.83
C LEU A 82 -11.01 11.31 -15.78
N ALA A 83 -10.66 12.00 -16.87
CA ALA A 83 -11.64 12.44 -17.86
C ALA A 83 -12.34 11.28 -18.60
N GLU A 84 -11.73 10.11 -18.68
CA GLU A 84 -12.34 8.90 -19.22
C GLU A 84 -13.33 8.28 -18.22
N LEU A 85 -12.96 8.17 -16.95
CA LEU A 85 -13.82 7.70 -15.86
C LEU A 85 -15.06 8.59 -15.66
N GLU A 86 -14.90 9.90 -15.74
CA GLU A 86 -16.01 10.87 -15.63
C GLU A 86 -17.08 10.75 -16.72
N LYS A 87 -16.77 10.13 -17.85
CA LYS A 87 -17.78 9.84 -18.90
C LYS A 87 -18.72 8.71 -18.52
N GLY A 88 -18.45 8.03 -17.43
CA GLY A 88 -19.16 6.85 -16.98
C GLY A 88 -18.76 5.60 -17.75
N MET A 89 -18.77 4.46 -17.08
CA MET A 89 -18.58 3.17 -17.71
C MET A 89 -19.91 2.73 -18.32
N MET A 90 -19.87 2.24 -19.57
CA MET A 90 -21.06 1.63 -20.17
C MET A 90 -21.36 0.31 -19.47
N ASP A 91 -22.56 0.17 -18.94
CA ASP A 91 -23.03 -1.09 -18.37
C ASP A 91 -23.06 -2.18 -19.46
N HIS A 92 -22.17 -3.13 -19.39
CA HIS A 92 -22.07 -4.28 -20.28
C HIS A 92 -22.73 -5.54 -19.68
N GLY A 93 -23.80 -5.36 -18.88
CA GLY A 93 -24.74 -6.45 -18.55
C GLY A 93 -24.07 -7.76 -18.14
N GLY A 94 -23.53 -7.87 -16.93
CA GLY A 94 -23.56 -9.08 -16.13
C GLY A 94 -22.84 -10.34 -16.62
N MET A 95 -21.91 -10.30 -17.58
CA MET A 95 -21.08 -11.46 -17.88
C MET A 95 -19.78 -11.37 -17.09
N ASP A 96 -19.57 -12.33 -16.20
CA ASP A 96 -18.27 -12.51 -15.52
C ASP A 96 -17.22 -13.00 -16.54
N MET A 97 -16.60 -12.08 -17.22
CA MET A 97 -15.53 -12.34 -18.20
C MET A 97 -14.13 -12.12 -17.61
N GLY A 98 -14.01 -11.86 -16.31
CA GLY A 98 -12.77 -11.45 -15.67
C GLY A 98 -12.35 -10.03 -16.06
N PRO A 99 -11.22 -9.52 -15.50
CA PRO A 99 -10.78 -8.15 -15.76
C PRO A 99 -10.46 -7.93 -17.23
N MET A 100 -11.10 -6.94 -17.83
CA MET A 100 -10.95 -6.58 -19.24
C MET A 100 -10.59 -5.11 -19.39
N ARG A 101 -9.47 -4.84 -20.05
CA ARG A 101 -9.05 -3.48 -20.36
C ARG A 101 -9.92 -2.86 -21.45
N MET A 102 -10.43 -1.65 -21.19
CA MET A 102 -11.11 -0.81 -22.17
C MET A 102 -10.52 0.62 -22.10
N GLY A 103 -9.67 0.95 -23.07
CA GLY A 103 -8.94 2.23 -23.02
C GLY A 103 -7.98 2.25 -21.82
N ASN A 104 -8.18 3.19 -20.91
CA ASN A 104 -7.44 3.33 -19.66
C ASN A 104 -8.21 2.78 -18.45
N THR A 105 -9.38 2.21 -18.66
CA THR A 105 -10.18 1.59 -17.59
C THR A 105 -10.01 0.07 -17.57
N LEU A 106 -10.23 -0.53 -16.41
CA LEU A 106 -10.21 -1.96 -16.16
C LEU A 106 -11.57 -2.39 -15.64
N MET A 107 -12.35 -3.04 -16.50
CA MET A 107 -13.68 -3.50 -16.13
C MET A 107 -13.63 -4.91 -15.53
N GLY A 108 -14.47 -5.17 -14.53
CA GLY A 108 -14.66 -6.51 -13.96
C GLY A 108 -13.45 -7.00 -13.15
N ALA A 109 -12.59 -6.12 -12.69
CA ALA A 109 -11.57 -6.47 -11.72
C ALA A 109 -12.24 -6.79 -10.38
N THR A 110 -12.10 -8.02 -9.91
CA THR A 110 -12.71 -8.47 -8.65
C THR A 110 -11.73 -9.29 -7.82
N SER A 111 -11.84 -9.19 -6.50
CA SER A 111 -11.09 -10.03 -5.58
C SER A 111 -11.95 -10.48 -4.40
N PRO A 112 -12.01 -11.78 -4.11
CA PRO A 112 -12.69 -12.26 -2.89
C PRO A 112 -12.10 -11.69 -1.60
N LEU A 113 -10.82 -11.32 -1.59
CA LEU A 113 -10.15 -10.72 -0.43
C LEU A 113 -10.63 -9.29 -0.18
N LEU A 114 -11.16 -8.61 -1.19
CA LEU A 114 -11.75 -7.27 -1.09
C LEU A 114 -13.29 -7.31 -0.95
N GLY A 115 -13.87 -8.50 -1.00
CA GLY A 115 -15.32 -8.67 -0.96
C GLY A 115 -16.04 -8.35 -2.27
N GLY A 116 -15.29 -8.19 -3.37
CA GLY A 116 -15.83 -7.92 -4.70
C GLY A 116 -14.92 -7.05 -5.55
N ASP A 117 -15.35 -5.82 -5.80
CA ASP A 117 -14.65 -4.86 -6.66
C ASP A 117 -13.19 -4.62 -6.25
N ALA A 118 -12.32 -4.54 -7.26
CA ALA A 118 -10.89 -4.34 -7.08
C ALA A 118 -10.36 -3.09 -7.80
N GLY A 119 -11.25 -2.17 -8.15
CA GLY A 119 -10.96 -0.90 -8.80
C GLY A 119 -11.10 -0.94 -10.32
N ASP A 120 -11.16 0.25 -10.91
CA ASP A 120 -11.56 0.48 -12.30
C ASP A 120 -10.45 1.04 -13.19
N VAL A 121 -9.27 1.33 -12.63
CA VAL A 121 -8.17 1.91 -13.38
C VAL A 121 -7.22 0.82 -13.87
N TYR A 122 -6.87 0.88 -15.16
CA TYR A 122 -5.80 0.05 -15.72
C TYR A 122 -4.45 0.70 -15.46
N TYR A 123 -3.65 0.07 -14.62
CA TYR A 123 -2.25 0.43 -14.41
C TYR A 123 -1.34 -0.53 -15.16
N PRO A 124 -0.50 -0.03 -16.08
CA PRO A 124 0.45 -0.88 -16.81
C PRO A 124 1.65 -1.31 -15.97
N LEU A 125 1.88 -0.67 -14.83
CA LEU A 125 3.00 -0.97 -13.93
C LEU A 125 2.55 -0.94 -12.47
N TYR A 126 3.13 -1.86 -11.68
CA TYR A 126 3.10 -1.85 -10.23
C TYR A 126 4.52 -1.75 -9.72
N LEU A 127 4.73 -0.92 -8.69
CA LEU A 127 6.06 -0.49 -8.28
C LEU A 127 6.34 -0.83 -6.82
N ILE A 128 7.59 -1.18 -6.54
CA ILE A 128 8.18 -1.11 -5.20
C ILE A 128 9.26 -0.02 -5.24
N ASN A 129 9.11 1.02 -4.42
CA ASN A 129 10.03 2.16 -4.36
C ASN A 129 10.32 2.77 -5.75
N GLY A 130 9.29 2.89 -6.59
CA GLY A 130 9.40 3.47 -7.94
C GLY A 130 10.02 2.55 -8.99
N THR A 131 10.32 1.27 -8.67
CA THR A 131 10.89 0.31 -9.63
C THR A 131 9.88 -0.79 -9.98
N PRO A 132 9.71 -1.10 -11.29
CA PRO A 132 8.79 -2.13 -11.75
C PRO A 132 9.41 -3.53 -11.68
N ALA A 133 8.58 -4.57 -11.78
CA ALA A 133 8.99 -5.97 -11.68
C ALA A 133 10.00 -6.43 -12.77
N ASN A 134 10.11 -5.72 -13.87
CA ASN A 134 11.11 -6.03 -14.93
C ASN A 134 12.50 -5.41 -14.67
N ASP A 135 12.61 -4.51 -13.69
CA ASP A 135 13.88 -3.94 -13.20
C ASP A 135 13.82 -3.81 -11.68
N PRO A 136 13.77 -4.94 -10.93
CA PRO A 136 13.46 -4.94 -9.52
C PRO A 136 14.60 -4.40 -8.67
N GLN A 137 14.26 -3.56 -7.69
CA GLN A 137 15.19 -3.14 -6.64
C GLN A 137 15.72 -4.36 -5.87
N THR A 138 16.98 -4.32 -5.48
CA THR A 138 17.59 -5.33 -4.61
C THR A 138 17.87 -4.76 -3.23
N PHE A 139 17.27 -5.35 -2.23
CA PHE A 139 17.59 -5.14 -0.82
C PHE A 139 18.64 -6.16 -0.38
N THR A 140 19.66 -5.72 0.34
CA THR A 140 20.77 -6.59 0.76
C THR A 140 20.83 -6.72 2.28
N ALA A 141 21.01 -7.94 2.75
CA ALA A 141 21.18 -8.27 4.16
C ALA A 141 22.15 -9.43 4.31
N LYS A 142 22.45 -9.82 5.55
CA LYS A 142 23.14 -11.09 5.86
C LYS A 142 22.14 -12.14 6.30
N PRO A 143 22.43 -13.42 6.07
CA PRO A 143 21.60 -14.48 6.61
C PRO A 143 21.47 -14.37 8.13
N GLY A 144 20.25 -14.51 8.64
CA GLY A 144 19.93 -14.42 10.06
C GLY A 144 19.67 -12.99 10.58
N GLU A 145 19.94 -11.94 9.79
CA GLU A 145 19.58 -10.58 10.20
C GLU A 145 18.06 -10.43 10.30
N ARG A 146 17.63 -9.73 11.34
CA ARG A 146 16.24 -9.33 11.53
C ARG A 146 16.02 -7.99 10.87
N ILE A 147 15.02 -7.92 10.02
CA ILE A 147 14.74 -6.75 9.19
C ILE A 147 13.35 -6.25 9.48
N ARG A 148 13.23 -4.97 9.84
CA ARG A 148 11.94 -4.29 9.92
C ARG A 148 11.56 -3.79 8.53
N LEU A 149 10.41 -4.20 8.06
CA LEU A 149 9.78 -3.71 6.84
C LEU A 149 8.72 -2.68 7.22
N ARG A 150 8.85 -1.45 6.75
CA ARG A 150 7.83 -0.39 6.86
C ARG A 150 7.12 -0.29 5.52
N ILE A 151 5.95 -0.88 5.43
CA ILE A 151 5.21 -1.08 4.19
C ILE A 151 4.11 -0.05 4.09
N ILE A 152 4.10 0.72 3.00
CA ILE A 152 3.12 1.78 2.72
C ILE A 152 2.47 1.48 1.39
N ASN A 153 1.15 1.41 1.32
CA ASN A 153 0.45 1.39 0.05
C ASN A 153 0.08 2.82 -0.36
N ALA A 154 0.81 3.37 -1.33
CA ALA A 154 0.58 4.68 -1.91
C ALA A 154 -0.23 4.63 -3.23
N GLY A 155 -0.68 3.46 -3.66
CA GLY A 155 -1.46 3.28 -4.89
C GLY A 155 -2.79 4.06 -4.86
N GLY A 156 -3.18 4.58 -6.02
CA GLY A 156 -4.42 5.37 -6.19
C GLY A 156 -5.68 4.51 -6.22
N ASP A 157 -5.60 3.29 -6.78
CA ASP A 157 -6.76 2.41 -7.00
C ASP A 157 -6.42 0.91 -6.83
N THR A 158 -5.31 0.58 -6.17
CA THR A 158 -4.87 -0.81 -6.04
C THR A 158 -4.64 -1.22 -4.60
N ALA A 159 -5.38 -2.24 -4.15
CA ALA A 159 -5.03 -2.99 -2.96
C ALA A 159 -4.02 -4.08 -3.30
N PHE A 160 -3.04 -4.31 -2.42
CA PHE A 160 -2.00 -5.31 -2.61
C PHE A 160 -2.06 -6.43 -1.58
N ARG A 161 -1.69 -7.64 -2.01
CA ARG A 161 -1.25 -8.70 -1.11
C ARG A 161 0.28 -8.71 -1.09
N PHE A 162 0.86 -8.33 0.04
CA PHE A 162 2.31 -8.24 0.21
C PHE A 162 2.87 -9.42 0.98
N GLY A 163 4.07 -9.88 0.59
CA GLY A 163 4.83 -10.89 1.30
C GLY A 163 6.26 -11.02 0.80
N VAL A 164 7.06 -11.77 1.54
CA VAL A 164 8.44 -12.10 1.19
C VAL A 164 8.56 -13.62 1.07
N GLY A 165 9.00 -14.11 -0.08
CA GLY A 165 9.10 -15.55 -0.35
C GLY A 165 9.89 -16.28 0.74
N GLU A 166 9.35 -17.38 1.26
CA GLU A 166 9.92 -18.24 2.31
C GLU A 166 10.15 -17.55 3.68
N HIS A 167 9.62 -16.33 3.88
CA HIS A 167 9.77 -15.57 5.12
C HIS A 167 8.41 -15.24 5.72
N PRO A 168 8.06 -15.80 6.88
CA PRO A 168 6.89 -15.33 7.62
C PRO A 168 7.10 -13.89 8.08
N LEU A 169 6.02 -13.11 8.03
CA LEU A 169 5.96 -11.75 8.54
C LEU A 169 5.52 -11.79 10.00
N THR A 170 6.27 -11.19 10.91
CA THR A 170 5.77 -10.86 12.24
C THR A 170 5.29 -9.42 12.23
N ILE A 171 3.99 -9.20 12.07
CA ILE A 171 3.38 -7.86 12.03
C ILE A 171 3.43 -7.27 13.43
N THR A 172 3.95 -6.05 13.55
CA THR A 172 4.17 -5.33 14.82
C THR A 172 3.42 -4.03 14.93
N HIS A 173 3.09 -3.38 13.77
CA HIS A 173 2.32 -2.13 13.74
C HIS A 173 1.35 -2.13 12.55
N THR A 174 0.28 -1.38 12.71
CA THR A 174 -0.62 -0.99 11.62
C THR A 174 -0.97 0.49 11.75
N ASP A 175 -0.98 1.22 10.64
CA ASP A 175 -1.30 2.65 10.55
C ASP A 175 -0.57 3.54 11.57
N GLY A 176 0.69 3.18 11.84
CA GLY A 176 1.59 3.88 12.77
C GLY A 176 1.51 3.40 14.22
N PHE A 177 0.54 2.58 14.60
CA PHE A 177 0.34 2.14 15.99
C PHE A 177 0.76 0.68 16.21
N PRO A 178 1.36 0.36 17.40
CA PRO A 178 1.77 -0.99 17.72
C PRO A 178 0.57 -1.93 17.92
N VAL A 179 0.74 -3.16 17.47
CA VAL A 179 -0.20 -4.26 17.67
C VAL A 179 0.45 -5.41 18.45
N GLU A 180 -0.39 -6.27 19.05
CA GLU A 180 0.09 -7.56 19.52
C GLU A 180 0.72 -8.31 18.34
N ALA A 181 1.97 -8.79 18.50
CA ALA A 181 2.71 -9.42 17.41
C ALA A 181 1.89 -10.54 16.77
N PHE A 182 1.72 -10.47 15.45
CA PHE A 182 0.91 -11.40 14.68
C PHE A 182 1.70 -12.00 13.53
N GLU A 183 1.79 -13.34 13.48
CA GLU A 183 2.51 -14.02 12.40
C GLU A 183 1.58 -14.31 11.21
N ALA A 184 2.07 -13.98 10.00
CA ALA A 184 1.37 -14.23 8.74
C ALA A 184 2.36 -14.53 7.61
N GLU A 185 1.93 -15.24 6.58
CA GLU A 185 2.73 -15.46 5.37
C GLU A 185 2.62 -14.28 4.41
N SER A 186 1.56 -13.52 4.48
CA SER A 186 1.31 -12.32 3.69
C SER A 186 0.26 -11.42 4.37
N VAL A 187 0.21 -10.16 3.96
CA VAL A 187 -0.75 -9.19 4.48
C VAL A 187 -1.45 -8.48 3.31
N VAL A 188 -2.74 -8.19 3.46
CA VAL A 188 -3.49 -7.35 2.52
C VAL A 188 -3.41 -5.91 2.98
N LEU A 189 -3.05 -5.01 2.06
CA LEU A 189 -3.02 -3.57 2.27
C LEU A 189 -4.02 -2.90 1.31
N GLY A 190 -5.01 -2.21 1.85
CA GLY A 190 -5.80 -1.22 1.10
C GLY A 190 -4.99 0.05 0.83
N MET A 191 -5.50 0.92 -0.04
CA MET A 191 -4.88 2.20 -0.34
C MET A 191 -4.75 3.04 0.95
N GLY A 192 -3.57 3.59 1.19
CA GLY A 192 -3.25 4.38 2.38
C GLY A 192 -2.90 3.58 3.63
N GLU A 193 -3.15 2.27 3.68
CA GLU A 193 -2.75 1.43 4.82
C GLU A 193 -1.23 1.29 4.92
N ARG A 194 -0.75 1.19 6.16
CA ARG A 194 0.66 0.94 6.48
C ARG A 194 0.76 -0.21 7.46
N TYR A 195 1.78 -1.04 7.26
CA TYR A 195 2.13 -2.11 8.20
C TYR A 195 3.62 -2.12 8.45
N ASP A 196 4.01 -2.38 9.69
CA ASP A 196 5.39 -2.76 9.98
C ASP A 196 5.45 -4.23 10.33
N ALA A 197 6.42 -4.91 9.73
CA ALA A 197 6.65 -6.34 9.97
C ALA A 197 8.12 -6.63 10.16
N ILE A 198 8.44 -7.63 10.97
CA ILE A 198 9.79 -8.16 11.13
C ILE A 198 9.89 -9.48 10.35
N ILE A 199 10.97 -9.62 9.59
CA ILE A 199 11.39 -10.88 8.98
C ILE A 199 12.78 -11.26 9.49
N THR A 200 13.13 -12.55 9.43
CA THR A 200 14.51 -13.02 9.63
C THR A 200 15.04 -13.50 8.29
N ALA A 201 16.08 -12.86 7.78
CA ALA A 201 16.61 -13.10 6.44
C ALA A 201 17.19 -14.52 6.31
N GLY A 202 16.72 -15.27 5.33
CA GLY A 202 17.26 -16.57 4.93
C GLY A 202 18.61 -16.43 4.20
N ASP A 203 19.16 -17.54 3.73
CA ASP A 203 20.41 -17.57 2.94
C ASP A 203 20.07 -17.79 1.46
N GLY A 204 20.16 -16.74 0.63
CA GLY A 204 19.82 -16.83 -0.80
C GLY A 204 19.36 -15.53 -1.44
N ALA A 205 18.49 -15.67 -2.43
CA ALA A 205 17.81 -14.57 -3.11
C ALA A 205 16.31 -14.87 -3.16
N PHE A 206 15.51 -13.99 -2.57
CA PHE A 206 14.09 -14.22 -2.33
C PHE A 206 13.26 -13.09 -2.97
N ALA A 207 12.05 -13.42 -3.40
CA ALA A 207 11.12 -12.46 -3.97
C ALA A 207 10.43 -11.65 -2.85
N VAL A 208 10.45 -10.34 -2.98
CA VAL A 208 9.57 -9.41 -2.24
C VAL A 208 8.45 -9.04 -3.21
N VAL A 209 7.24 -9.48 -2.94
CA VAL A 209 6.12 -9.42 -3.89
C VAL A 209 4.98 -8.60 -3.33
N ALA A 210 4.42 -7.72 -4.16
CA ALA A 210 3.13 -7.08 -3.93
C ALA A 210 2.19 -7.41 -5.10
N GLU A 211 1.31 -8.40 -4.90
CA GLU A 211 0.33 -8.80 -5.91
C GLU A 211 -0.82 -7.80 -5.94
N ALA A 212 -1.10 -7.22 -7.10
CA ALA A 212 -2.23 -6.32 -7.32
C ALA A 212 -3.54 -7.13 -7.32
N LEU A 213 -4.33 -7.00 -6.27
CA LEU A 213 -5.53 -7.80 -6.09
C LEU A 213 -6.56 -7.54 -7.19
N GLY A 214 -7.03 -8.61 -7.83
CA GLY A 214 -8.00 -8.56 -8.92
C GLY A 214 -7.46 -8.07 -10.27
N LYS A 215 -6.21 -7.60 -10.35
CA LYS A 215 -5.64 -6.95 -11.55
C LYS A 215 -4.61 -7.82 -12.31
N GLN A 216 -4.35 -9.04 -11.85
CA GLN A 216 -3.50 -10.07 -12.50
C GLN A 216 -2.07 -9.63 -12.81
N ASP A 217 -1.50 -8.73 -12.02
CA ASP A 217 -0.13 -8.27 -12.12
C ASP A 217 0.44 -7.97 -10.73
N GLN A 218 1.71 -7.58 -10.64
CA GLN A 218 2.40 -7.41 -9.36
C GLN A 218 3.61 -6.49 -9.44
N ALA A 219 4.01 -5.94 -8.29
CA ALA A 219 5.32 -5.36 -8.09
C ALA A 219 6.27 -6.41 -7.50
N LEU A 220 7.56 -6.30 -7.82
CA LEU A 220 8.61 -7.21 -7.37
C LEU A 220 9.86 -6.44 -6.96
N ALA A 221 10.44 -6.86 -5.83
CA ALA A 221 11.83 -6.56 -5.46
C ALA A 221 12.54 -7.84 -5.04
N VAL A 222 13.83 -7.76 -4.77
CA VAL A 222 14.66 -8.93 -4.39
C VAL A 222 15.29 -8.69 -3.04
N LEU A 223 15.05 -9.59 -2.08
CA LEU A 223 15.89 -9.71 -0.89
C LEU A 223 17.07 -10.61 -1.24
N ARG A 224 18.29 -10.10 -1.09
CA ARG A 224 19.53 -10.84 -1.37
C ARG A 224 20.45 -10.88 -0.17
N THR A 225 20.77 -12.08 0.27
CA THR A 225 21.73 -12.32 1.38
C THR A 225 22.96 -13.11 0.93
N ALA A 226 22.86 -13.81 -0.21
CA ALA A 226 23.95 -14.61 -0.78
C ALA A 226 23.91 -14.59 -2.31
N SER A 227 24.88 -15.29 -2.92
CA SER A 227 24.87 -15.55 -4.36
C SER A 227 23.70 -16.48 -4.73
N GLY A 228 23.11 -16.24 -5.88
CA GLY A 228 22.00 -17.02 -6.41
C GLY A 228 21.32 -16.30 -7.55
N SER A 229 20.50 -17.01 -8.31
CA SER A 229 19.69 -16.39 -9.35
C SER A 229 18.62 -15.51 -8.69
N ALA A 230 18.40 -14.32 -9.24
CA ALA A 230 17.26 -13.51 -8.84
C ALA A 230 15.95 -14.28 -9.14
N PRO A 231 14.89 -14.11 -8.31
CA PRO A 231 13.57 -14.64 -8.61
C PRO A 231 13.10 -14.17 -9.99
N ALA A 232 12.31 -15.00 -10.66
CA ALA A 232 11.68 -14.61 -11.92
C ALA A 232 10.63 -13.52 -11.67
N LYS A 233 10.42 -12.65 -12.65
CA LYS A 233 9.48 -11.51 -12.55
C LYS A 233 8.03 -11.90 -12.26
N ASP A 234 7.67 -13.14 -12.58
CA ASP A 234 6.37 -13.76 -12.37
C ASP A 234 6.33 -14.68 -11.15
N THR A 235 7.32 -14.59 -10.26
CA THR A 235 7.32 -15.30 -8.99
C THR A 235 6.18 -14.79 -8.12
N THR A 236 5.22 -15.65 -7.82
CA THR A 236 4.06 -15.33 -6.98
C THR A 236 4.27 -15.77 -5.53
N LEU A 237 3.52 -15.16 -4.62
CA LEU A 237 3.43 -15.63 -3.24
C LEU A 237 2.72 -16.99 -3.17
N PRO A 238 3.06 -17.85 -2.20
CA PRO A 238 2.29 -19.05 -1.92
C PRO A 238 0.80 -18.70 -1.78
N GLN A 239 -0.07 -19.58 -2.28
CA GLN A 239 -1.50 -19.42 -2.09
C GLN A 239 -1.84 -19.74 -0.63
N THR A 240 -1.97 -18.71 0.17
CA THR A 240 -2.44 -18.82 1.55
C THR A 240 -3.95 -18.72 1.58
N LYS A 241 -4.59 -19.49 2.46
CA LYS A 241 -6.06 -19.44 2.57
C LYS A 241 -6.55 -18.12 3.16
N ASN A 242 -5.75 -17.52 4.04
CA ASN A 242 -6.11 -16.30 4.75
C ASN A 242 -4.84 -15.43 4.93
N PRO A 243 -4.55 -14.50 4.01
CA PRO A 243 -3.58 -13.45 4.30
C PRO A 243 -4.08 -12.62 5.47
N ALA A 244 -3.17 -12.06 6.27
CA ALA A 244 -3.56 -11.16 7.36
C ALA A 244 -4.24 -9.90 6.81
N THR A 245 -5.19 -9.39 7.57
CA THR A 245 -5.86 -8.10 7.35
C THR A 245 -5.86 -7.31 8.66
N ALA A 246 -6.18 -6.02 8.63
CA ALA A 246 -6.34 -5.22 9.84
C ALA A 246 -7.35 -5.82 10.84
N ALA A 247 -8.35 -6.56 10.36
CA ALA A 247 -9.36 -7.20 11.21
C ALA A 247 -8.81 -8.34 12.09
N ASP A 248 -7.67 -8.91 11.72
CA ASP A 248 -7.01 -9.98 12.49
C ASP A 248 -6.14 -9.43 13.63
N LEU A 249 -5.81 -8.14 13.59
CA LEU A 249 -4.88 -7.51 14.50
C LEU A 249 -5.58 -6.97 15.77
N ARG A 250 -4.81 -6.84 16.83
CA ARG A 250 -5.26 -6.24 18.10
C ARG A 250 -4.25 -5.19 18.54
N ALA A 251 -4.77 -4.04 18.99
CA ALA A 251 -3.93 -2.99 19.54
C ALA A 251 -3.08 -3.52 20.71
N ALA A 252 -1.80 -3.19 20.73
CA ALA A 252 -0.95 -3.46 21.89
C ALA A 252 -1.48 -2.76 23.15
N GLY A 253 -1.25 -3.36 24.33
CA GLY A 253 -1.86 -2.88 25.58
C GLY A 253 -1.59 -1.41 25.89
N GLU A 254 -0.47 -0.87 25.47
CA GLU A 254 -0.06 0.52 25.68
C GLU A 254 -0.87 1.53 24.87
N VAL A 255 -1.42 1.13 23.71
CA VAL A 255 -2.25 1.98 22.84
C VAL A 255 -3.71 1.55 22.81
N ALA A 256 -4.07 0.49 23.51
CA ALA A 256 -5.43 0.00 23.57
C ALA A 256 -6.36 1.03 24.21
N LEU A 257 -7.43 1.39 23.51
CA LEU A 257 -8.42 2.32 24.05
C LEU A 257 -9.14 1.70 25.26
N PRO A 258 -9.36 2.47 26.34
CA PRO A 258 -10.10 1.99 27.49
C PRO A 258 -11.56 1.69 27.09
N LYS A 259 -12.12 0.59 27.62
CA LYS A 259 -13.53 0.29 27.44
C LYS A 259 -14.39 1.38 28.10
N ARG A 260 -15.21 2.03 27.30
CA ARG A 260 -16.16 3.07 27.75
C ARG A 260 -17.56 2.72 27.24
N GLY A 261 -18.60 3.23 27.92
CA GLY A 261 -19.97 3.22 27.40
C GLY A 261 -20.05 4.12 26.15
N VAL A 262 -21.03 3.84 25.29
CA VAL A 262 -21.32 4.69 24.13
C VAL A 262 -22.19 5.86 24.61
N ASP A 263 -21.65 7.08 24.55
CA ASP A 263 -22.40 8.29 24.91
C ASP A 263 -23.22 8.85 23.73
N ARG A 264 -22.75 8.61 22.51
CA ARG A 264 -23.41 9.11 21.29
C ARG A 264 -23.10 8.17 20.11
N THR A 265 -24.13 7.86 19.34
CA THR A 265 -24.00 7.16 18.06
C THR A 265 -24.31 8.15 16.93
N LEU A 266 -23.40 8.21 15.94
CA LEU A 266 -23.58 8.96 14.72
C LEU A 266 -23.59 7.95 13.55
N THR A 267 -24.52 8.13 12.62
CA THR A 267 -24.56 7.36 11.40
C THR A 267 -23.98 8.23 10.28
N LEU A 268 -22.96 7.72 9.61
CA LEU A 268 -22.39 8.29 8.39
C LEU A 268 -22.79 7.38 7.23
N GLU A 269 -23.50 7.92 6.27
CA GLU A 269 -23.84 7.21 5.05
C GLU A 269 -22.83 7.59 3.97
N LEU A 270 -22.10 6.60 3.46
CA LEU A 270 -21.29 6.77 2.27
C LEU A 270 -22.21 6.72 1.07
N THR A 271 -22.46 7.88 0.47
CA THR A 271 -23.35 8.01 -0.68
C THR A 271 -22.51 8.26 -1.93
N GLY A 272 -22.89 7.64 -3.01
CA GLY A 272 -22.26 7.76 -4.32
C GLY A 272 -22.75 6.62 -5.21
N SER A 273 -22.61 6.79 -6.50
CA SER A 273 -22.81 5.72 -7.47
C SER A 273 -21.88 5.92 -8.64
N MET A 274 -21.52 4.85 -9.34
CA MET A 274 -20.77 4.90 -10.58
C MET A 274 -21.54 5.58 -11.73
N GLU A 275 -22.81 5.90 -11.51
CA GLU A 275 -23.71 6.51 -12.50
C GLU A 275 -23.82 8.03 -12.37
N LYS A 276 -23.13 8.65 -11.40
CA LYS A 276 -23.22 10.10 -11.16
C LYS A 276 -21.90 10.70 -10.77
#